data_08f52ea9e78241cb34e86f6766b45ea0
#
_entry.id   08f52ea9e78241cb34e86f6766b45ea0
#
_cell.length_a   1.000
_cell.length_b   1.000
_cell.length_c   1.000
_cell.angle_alpha   90.00
_cell.angle_beta   90.00
_cell.angle_gamma   90.00
#
_symmetry.space_group_name_H-M   'P 1'
#
loop_
_entity.id
_entity.type
_entity.pdbx_description
1 polymer ?
#
loop_
_entity_poly.entity_id
_entity_poly.type
_entity_poly.pdbx_seq_one_letter_code
_entity_poly.pdbx_strand_id
1 'polypeptide(L)'
;MTENKPMILRSQSVFAPYIRDFVEQKQSLGLKYNVAIETLNMFDSFCVERNITEPIMTDTLYSEWCCKRPAESESTHRIRVGYVRQLSKYLYDNGVEATAAFHPLPKGSKAFVPYIFTEEEIDRFISAVDEVNKKPNPGSPIRHLVHPALFRTLYGCGLRANEALKLKTEDVDLDTGSILIRTAKGGKDRMVVMSDSLLHFCREYRSRDAVEQFESDYFFPARDHGYYDSSTVYADFRKYLKLSGIPHRGRGNGPRLHDFRHTYAVHVLNNWARQGRDLYVCLPILQRYLGHATITATEKYLQLVPEAYTQVTNPYEEKFGHIFPEVAYEE
;
A
#
# COMPACT_ATOMS: atom_id res chain seq x y z
N MET A 1 -10.45 20.61 -2.72
CA MET A 1 -9.64 20.35 -3.93
C MET A 1 -8.18 20.65 -3.62
N THR A 2 -7.44 19.71 -3.10
CA THR A 2 -5.99 19.74 -3.18
C THR A 2 -5.63 18.94 -4.43
N GLU A 3 -5.77 19.58 -5.59
CA GLU A 3 -5.05 19.15 -6.78
C GLU A 3 -3.59 18.98 -6.36
N ASN A 4 -3.04 17.81 -6.65
CA ASN A 4 -1.61 17.57 -6.57
C ASN A 4 -0.95 18.59 -7.50
N LYS A 5 -0.64 19.79 -6.98
CA LYS A 5 0.12 20.78 -7.76
C LYS A 5 1.31 20.08 -8.37
N PRO A 6 1.56 20.23 -9.66
CA PRO A 6 2.74 19.64 -10.27
C PRO A 6 3.94 20.11 -9.47
N MET A 7 4.73 19.16 -9.01
CA MET A 7 5.89 19.45 -8.19
C MET A 7 6.88 20.20 -9.06
N ILE A 8 7.18 21.45 -8.71
CA ILE A 8 8.02 22.34 -9.48
C ILE A 8 9.48 22.03 -9.13
N LEU A 9 10.30 21.84 -10.15
CA LEU A 9 11.75 21.86 -10.03
C LEU A 9 12.20 23.27 -9.65
N ARG A 10 12.87 23.40 -8.50
CA ARG A 10 13.39 24.66 -7.94
C ARG A 10 14.91 24.75 -8.06
N SER A 11 15.47 24.06 -9.05
CA SER A 11 16.91 23.86 -9.18
C SER A 11 17.65 25.16 -9.47
N GLN A 12 18.68 25.45 -8.69
CA GLN A 12 19.52 26.67 -8.74
C GLN A 12 21.03 26.37 -8.81
N SER A 13 21.43 25.12 -8.55
CA SER A 13 22.83 24.71 -8.59
C SER A 13 23.33 24.54 -10.02
N VAL A 14 24.63 24.26 -10.16
CA VAL A 14 25.26 23.90 -11.44
C VAL A 14 24.67 22.62 -12.05
N PHE A 15 23.98 21.79 -11.25
CA PHE A 15 23.26 20.60 -11.72
C PHE A 15 21.85 20.91 -12.22
N ALA A 16 21.33 22.13 -12.05
CA ALA A 16 19.96 22.50 -12.40
C ALA A 16 19.54 22.14 -13.82
N PRO A 17 20.31 22.40 -14.88
CA PRO A 17 19.97 22.00 -16.25
C PRO A 17 19.82 20.48 -16.36
N TYR A 18 20.79 19.74 -15.86
CA TYR A 18 20.82 18.27 -15.94
C TYR A 18 19.69 17.62 -15.13
N ILE A 19 19.32 18.17 -13.97
CA ILE A 19 18.18 17.70 -13.17
C ILE A 19 16.89 17.89 -13.95
N ARG A 20 16.72 19.02 -14.63
CA ARG A 20 15.54 19.30 -15.44
C ARG A 20 15.41 18.31 -16.60
N ASP A 21 16.46 18.18 -17.39
CA ASP A 21 16.47 17.29 -18.55
C ASP A 21 16.25 15.82 -18.14
N PHE A 22 16.87 15.40 -17.02
CA PHE A 22 16.70 14.07 -16.46
C PHE A 22 15.24 13.81 -16.03
N VAL A 23 14.60 14.77 -15.34
CA VAL A 23 13.21 14.65 -14.93
C VAL A 23 12.28 14.64 -16.13
N GLU A 24 12.48 15.52 -17.12
CA GLU A 24 11.71 15.56 -18.36
C GLU A 24 11.81 14.23 -19.12
N GLN A 25 13.01 13.66 -19.23
CA GLN A 25 13.21 12.34 -19.83
C GLN A 25 12.40 11.26 -19.10
N LYS A 26 12.37 11.26 -17.76
CA LYS A 26 11.61 10.27 -16.99
C LYS A 26 10.10 10.47 -17.13
N GLN A 27 9.65 11.71 -17.18
CA GLN A 27 8.24 12.05 -17.35
C GLN A 27 7.73 11.72 -18.76
N SER A 28 8.56 11.91 -19.80
CA SER A 28 8.21 11.51 -21.17
C SER A 28 8.01 9.99 -21.32
N LEU A 29 8.62 9.20 -20.44
CA LEU A 29 8.39 7.76 -20.33
C LEU A 29 7.12 7.41 -19.50
N GLY A 30 6.29 8.38 -19.14
CA GLY A 30 5.04 8.19 -18.39
C GLY A 30 5.21 8.06 -16.87
N LEU A 31 6.41 8.32 -16.32
CA LEU A 31 6.64 8.27 -14.87
C LEU A 31 6.23 9.59 -14.21
N LYS A 32 5.40 9.56 -13.16
CA LYS A 32 5.01 10.76 -12.40
C LYS A 32 6.17 11.44 -11.67
N TYR A 33 7.14 10.70 -11.22
CA TYR A 33 8.45 11.08 -10.65
C TYR A 33 8.42 12.09 -9.49
N ASN A 34 7.28 12.31 -8.82
CA ASN A 34 7.09 13.35 -7.79
C ASN A 34 8.08 13.22 -6.62
N VAL A 35 8.26 12.03 -6.05
CA VAL A 35 9.20 11.78 -4.93
C VAL A 35 10.66 12.03 -5.37
N ALA A 36 10.96 11.73 -6.64
CA ALA A 36 12.28 12.01 -7.21
C ALA A 36 12.53 13.52 -7.32
N ILE A 37 11.52 14.28 -7.78
CA ILE A 37 11.61 15.76 -7.89
C ILE A 37 11.87 16.37 -6.51
N GLU A 38 11.16 15.94 -5.45
CA GLU A 38 11.46 16.39 -4.08
C GLU A 38 12.88 16.10 -3.67
N THR A 39 13.33 14.87 -3.92
CA THR A 39 14.68 14.44 -3.56
C THR A 39 15.75 15.20 -4.35
N LEU A 40 15.52 15.43 -5.64
CA LEU A 40 16.44 16.16 -6.50
C LEU A 40 16.47 17.66 -6.15
N ASN A 41 15.35 18.26 -5.77
CA ASN A 41 15.32 19.62 -5.21
C ASN A 41 16.14 19.73 -3.91
N MET A 42 16.05 18.73 -3.03
CA MET A 42 16.87 18.67 -1.81
C MET A 42 18.36 18.51 -2.13
N PHE A 43 18.71 17.73 -3.15
CA PHE A 43 20.09 17.56 -3.60
C PHE A 43 20.63 18.85 -4.23
N ASP A 44 19.83 19.53 -5.02
CA ASP A 44 20.16 20.81 -5.63
C ASP A 44 20.47 21.87 -4.58
N SER A 45 19.61 22.02 -3.55
CA SER A 45 19.85 22.92 -2.42
C SER A 45 21.12 22.55 -1.65
N PHE A 46 21.37 21.24 -1.47
CA PHE A 46 22.58 20.74 -0.84
C PHE A 46 23.85 21.14 -1.61
N CYS A 47 23.81 21.15 -2.96
CA CYS A 47 24.93 21.58 -3.79
C CYS A 47 25.15 23.10 -3.71
N VAL A 48 24.06 23.88 -3.67
CA VAL A 48 24.14 25.34 -3.46
C VAL A 48 24.78 25.68 -2.12
N GLU A 49 24.33 25.05 -1.03
CA GLU A 49 24.88 25.26 0.33
C GLU A 49 26.38 24.95 0.43
N ARG A 50 26.91 24.08 -0.43
CA ARG A 50 28.33 23.70 -0.51
C ARG A 50 29.14 24.49 -1.53
N ASN A 51 28.52 25.48 -2.18
CA ASN A 51 29.15 26.29 -3.23
C ASN A 51 29.78 25.43 -4.34
N ILE A 52 29.09 24.38 -4.78
CA ILE A 52 29.56 23.56 -5.90
C ILE A 52 29.44 24.38 -7.19
N THR A 53 30.56 24.60 -7.86
CA THR A 53 30.68 25.46 -9.05
C THR A 53 30.78 24.71 -10.36
N GLU A 54 31.10 23.41 -10.34
CA GLU A 54 31.23 22.56 -11.50
C GLU A 54 30.25 21.39 -11.42
N PRO A 55 29.62 20.96 -12.52
CA PRO A 55 28.63 19.87 -12.51
C PRO A 55 29.29 18.47 -12.46
N ILE A 56 30.35 18.33 -11.66
CA ILE A 56 31.09 17.08 -11.45
C ILE A 56 30.54 16.36 -10.23
N MET A 57 30.06 15.15 -10.41
CA MET A 57 29.58 14.30 -9.30
C MET A 57 30.75 13.54 -8.70
N THR A 58 31.54 14.21 -7.86
CA THR A 58 32.70 13.59 -7.20
C THR A 58 32.28 12.58 -6.13
N ASP A 59 33.18 11.65 -5.79
CA ASP A 59 32.98 10.68 -4.71
C ASP A 59 32.76 11.38 -3.36
N THR A 60 33.44 12.49 -3.11
CA THR A 60 33.28 13.28 -1.89
C THR A 60 31.85 13.84 -1.79
N LEU A 61 31.40 14.55 -2.82
CA LEU A 61 30.03 15.12 -2.87
C LEU A 61 28.97 14.04 -2.70
N TYR A 62 29.14 12.93 -3.39
CA TYR A 62 28.19 11.81 -3.30
C TYR A 62 28.21 11.15 -1.92
N SER A 63 29.38 10.92 -1.35
CA SER A 63 29.52 10.31 -0.03
C SER A 63 28.91 11.17 1.08
N GLU A 64 29.07 12.49 1.02
CA GLU A 64 28.42 13.42 1.93
C GLU A 64 26.89 13.37 1.81
N TRP A 65 26.36 13.35 0.57
CA TRP A 65 24.93 13.16 0.34
C TRP A 65 24.42 11.84 0.88
N CYS A 66 25.23 10.76 0.76
CA CYS A 66 24.90 9.41 1.21
C CYS A 66 24.92 9.27 2.74
N CYS A 67 25.43 10.23 3.50
CA CYS A 67 25.37 10.18 4.95
C CYS A 67 23.90 10.06 5.42
N LYS A 68 23.64 9.05 6.26
CA LYS A 68 22.30 8.83 6.80
C LYS A 68 21.91 9.96 7.73
N ARG A 69 20.72 10.53 7.54
CA ARG A 69 20.21 11.64 8.36
C ARG A 69 19.67 11.11 9.70
N PRO A 70 19.73 11.93 10.77
CA PRO A 70 19.06 11.60 12.03
C PRO A 70 17.57 11.26 11.78
N ALA A 71 17.07 10.19 12.41
CA ALA A 71 15.70 9.71 12.27
C ALA A 71 15.25 9.25 10.86
N GLU A 72 16.16 9.21 9.87
CA GLU A 72 15.88 8.67 8.54
C GLU A 72 15.78 7.13 8.59
N SER A 73 14.70 6.57 8.03
CA SER A 73 14.57 5.11 7.90
C SER A 73 15.53 4.56 6.84
N GLU A 74 15.94 3.28 6.96
CA GLU A 74 16.78 2.61 5.94
C GLU A 74 16.16 2.68 4.54
N SER A 75 14.84 2.51 4.45
CA SER A 75 14.10 2.58 3.19
C SER A 75 14.15 3.98 2.59
N THR A 76 13.90 5.02 3.40
CA THR A 76 13.96 6.42 2.96
C THR A 76 15.36 6.79 2.51
N HIS A 77 16.37 6.40 3.30
CA HIS A 77 17.78 6.59 2.97
C HIS A 77 18.13 5.98 1.60
N ARG A 78 17.78 4.70 1.41
CA ARG A 78 18.04 4.00 0.15
C ARG A 78 17.35 4.66 -1.05
N ILE A 79 16.10 5.11 -0.87
CA ILE A 79 15.34 5.81 -1.92
C ILE A 79 16.00 7.14 -2.26
N ARG A 80 16.35 7.96 -1.25
CA ARG A 80 17.01 9.25 -1.40
C ARG A 80 18.34 9.14 -2.14
N VAL A 81 19.19 8.21 -1.74
CA VAL A 81 20.46 7.93 -2.40
C VAL A 81 20.24 7.39 -3.82
N GLY A 82 19.22 6.56 -3.98
CA GLY A 82 18.89 5.94 -5.28
C GLY A 82 18.56 6.93 -6.38
N TYR A 83 17.85 8.01 -6.07
CA TYR A 83 17.52 9.03 -7.08
C TYR A 83 18.75 9.83 -7.51
N VAL A 84 19.62 10.21 -6.57
CA VAL A 84 20.86 10.91 -6.93
C VAL A 84 21.83 10.00 -7.67
N ARG A 85 21.88 8.71 -7.36
CA ARG A 85 22.64 7.73 -8.15
C ARG A 85 22.11 7.61 -9.59
N GLN A 86 20.79 7.66 -9.78
CA GLN A 86 20.20 7.67 -11.13
C GLN A 86 20.56 8.94 -11.90
N LEU A 87 20.57 10.09 -11.22
CA LEU A 87 21.06 11.35 -11.81
C LEU A 87 22.54 11.24 -12.16
N SER A 88 23.38 10.70 -11.27
CA SER A 88 24.81 10.48 -11.53
C SER A 88 25.03 9.59 -12.76
N LYS A 89 24.22 8.53 -12.90
CA LYS A 89 24.29 7.70 -14.12
C LYS A 89 23.89 8.47 -15.35
N TYR A 90 22.85 9.30 -15.28
CA TYR A 90 22.44 10.16 -16.40
C TYR A 90 23.54 11.15 -16.79
N LEU A 91 24.20 11.77 -15.81
CA LEU A 91 25.35 12.66 -16.05
C LEU A 91 26.48 11.93 -16.79
N TYR A 92 26.87 10.76 -16.30
CA TYR A 92 27.90 9.92 -16.93
C TYR A 92 27.55 9.53 -18.36
N ASP A 93 26.31 9.08 -18.58
CA ASP A 93 25.82 8.69 -19.91
C ASP A 93 25.80 9.89 -20.90
N ASN A 94 25.78 11.13 -20.39
CA ASN A 94 25.86 12.38 -21.17
C ASN A 94 27.26 13.03 -21.17
N GLY A 95 28.29 12.30 -20.81
CA GLY A 95 29.69 12.76 -20.91
C GLY A 95 30.14 13.69 -19.77
N VAL A 96 29.37 13.82 -18.71
CA VAL A 96 29.74 14.57 -17.51
C VAL A 96 30.41 13.62 -16.52
N GLU A 97 31.50 14.06 -15.91
CA GLU A 97 32.22 13.24 -14.91
C GLU A 97 31.35 12.95 -13.70
N ALA A 98 31.08 11.64 -13.44
CA ALA A 98 30.17 11.21 -12.41
C ALA A 98 30.52 9.79 -11.88
N THR A 99 31.45 9.73 -10.94
CA THR A 99 31.92 8.49 -10.33
C THR A 99 30.85 7.78 -9.52
N ALA A 100 29.92 8.52 -8.93
CA ALA A 100 28.81 8.00 -8.10
C ALA A 100 27.87 7.03 -8.84
N ALA A 101 27.87 7.00 -10.18
CA ALA A 101 27.06 6.07 -10.97
C ALA A 101 27.33 4.59 -10.61
N PHE A 102 28.54 4.30 -10.17
CA PHE A 102 29.03 2.92 -9.91
C PHE A 102 28.98 2.54 -8.43
N HIS A 103 28.67 3.45 -7.52
CA HIS A 103 28.60 3.13 -6.10
C HIS A 103 27.40 2.26 -5.75
N PRO A 104 27.55 1.29 -4.83
CA PRO A 104 26.44 0.47 -4.37
C PRO A 104 25.42 1.30 -3.59
N LEU A 105 24.16 0.92 -3.71
CA LEU A 105 23.11 1.52 -2.89
C LEU A 105 23.24 1.07 -1.43
N PRO A 106 22.87 1.92 -0.45
CA PRO A 106 22.76 1.53 0.96
C PRO A 106 21.94 0.26 1.13
N LYS A 107 22.22 -0.54 2.17
CA LYS A 107 21.43 -1.72 2.50
C LYS A 107 19.95 -1.31 2.66
N GLY A 108 19.06 -2.11 2.12
CA GLY A 108 17.63 -1.93 2.30
C GLY A 108 17.19 -2.34 3.71
N SER A 109 16.01 -1.89 4.12
CA SER A 109 15.37 -2.41 5.32
C SER A 109 15.14 -3.92 5.20
N LYS A 110 15.07 -4.62 6.36
CA LYS A 110 14.61 -6.02 6.41
C LYS A 110 13.27 -6.15 5.68
N ALA A 111 13.04 -7.31 5.09
CA ALA A 111 11.75 -7.59 4.46
C ALA A 111 10.63 -7.35 5.48
N PHE A 112 9.64 -6.56 5.05
CA PHE A 112 8.48 -6.30 5.89
C PHE A 112 7.60 -7.55 5.93
N VAL A 113 7.28 -8.01 7.14
CA VAL A 113 6.28 -9.05 7.35
C VAL A 113 4.94 -8.36 7.66
N PRO A 114 3.91 -8.55 6.83
CA PRO A 114 2.61 -7.96 7.07
C PRO A 114 1.95 -8.57 8.32
N TYR A 115 1.12 -7.80 9.00
CA TYR A 115 0.23 -8.33 10.01
C TYR A 115 -0.95 -9.00 9.30
N ILE A 116 -1.18 -10.28 9.60
CA ILE A 116 -2.36 -11.01 9.10
C ILE A 116 -3.34 -11.12 10.27
N PHE A 117 -4.48 -10.46 10.14
CA PHE A 117 -5.56 -10.56 11.12
C PHE A 117 -6.17 -11.94 11.09
N THR A 118 -6.47 -12.50 12.25
CA THR A 118 -7.32 -13.70 12.33
C THR A 118 -8.78 -13.36 12.02
N GLU A 119 -9.60 -14.37 11.77
CA GLU A 119 -11.05 -14.17 11.53
C GLU A 119 -11.69 -13.50 12.74
N GLU A 120 -11.36 -13.94 13.97
CA GLU A 120 -11.86 -13.36 15.22
C GLU A 120 -11.37 -11.92 15.44
N GLU A 121 -10.17 -11.57 14.98
CA GLU A 121 -9.67 -10.21 15.05
C GLU A 121 -10.43 -9.29 14.08
N ILE A 122 -10.75 -9.78 12.89
CA ILE A 122 -11.59 -9.05 11.93
C ILE A 122 -12.97 -8.82 12.52
N ASP A 123 -13.60 -9.83 13.12
CA ASP A 123 -14.93 -9.71 13.73
C ASP A 123 -14.94 -8.71 14.87
N ARG A 124 -13.95 -8.75 15.76
CA ARG A 124 -13.80 -7.76 16.83
C ARG A 124 -13.55 -6.35 16.30
N PHE A 125 -12.73 -6.23 15.25
CA PHE A 125 -12.45 -4.95 14.64
C PHE A 125 -13.72 -4.34 14.01
N ILE A 126 -14.45 -5.10 13.23
CA ILE A 126 -15.70 -4.66 12.60
C ILE A 126 -16.76 -4.31 13.66
N SER A 127 -16.87 -5.12 14.72
CA SER A 127 -17.74 -4.82 15.86
C SER A 127 -17.38 -3.50 16.54
N ALA A 128 -16.08 -3.22 16.71
CA ALA A 128 -15.61 -1.94 17.26
C ALA A 128 -15.91 -0.74 16.33
N VAL A 129 -15.83 -0.95 15.01
CA VAL A 129 -16.24 0.07 14.02
C VAL A 129 -17.72 0.38 14.16
N ASP A 130 -18.57 -0.64 14.21
CA ASP A 130 -20.02 -0.48 14.32
C ASP A 130 -20.41 0.19 15.63
N GLU A 131 -19.81 -0.24 16.76
CA GLU A 131 -20.10 0.32 18.08
C GLU A 131 -19.81 1.82 18.18
N VAL A 132 -18.64 2.26 17.66
CA VAL A 132 -18.26 3.68 17.65
C VAL A 132 -19.17 4.50 16.74
N ASN A 133 -19.73 3.88 15.71
CA ASN A 133 -20.53 4.54 14.69
C ASN A 133 -22.05 4.27 14.82
N LYS A 134 -22.53 3.80 15.96
CA LYS A 134 -23.98 3.61 16.22
C LYS A 134 -24.79 4.90 16.13
N LYS A 135 -24.18 6.04 16.42
CA LYS A 135 -24.86 7.35 16.45
C LYS A 135 -24.15 8.35 15.53
N PRO A 136 -24.92 9.26 14.91
CA PRO A 136 -24.35 10.36 14.17
C PRO A 136 -23.42 11.21 15.03
N ASN A 137 -22.33 11.68 14.43
CA ASN A 137 -21.43 12.64 15.04
C ASN A 137 -21.76 14.05 14.49
N PRO A 138 -22.07 15.07 15.34
CA PRO A 138 -22.35 16.41 14.87
C PRO A 138 -21.28 17.02 13.96
N GLY A 139 -20.02 16.65 14.17
CA GLY A 139 -18.87 17.09 13.35
C GLY A 139 -18.72 16.35 12.01
N SER A 140 -19.46 15.24 11.79
CA SER A 140 -19.40 14.44 10.56
C SER A 140 -20.70 13.62 10.43
N PRO A 141 -21.74 14.20 9.85
CA PRO A 141 -23.13 13.68 9.96
C PRO A 141 -23.30 12.28 9.34
N ILE A 142 -22.58 11.96 8.26
CA ILE A 142 -22.72 10.67 7.57
C ILE A 142 -21.62 9.66 7.93
N ARG A 143 -20.59 10.04 8.71
CA ARG A 143 -19.47 9.16 9.06
C ARG A 143 -19.93 7.83 9.66
N HIS A 144 -20.98 7.85 10.47
CA HIS A 144 -21.53 6.67 11.13
C HIS A 144 -22.09 5.63 10.14
N LEU A 145 -22.41 6.02 8.91
CA LEU A 145 -22.82 5.13 7.82
C LEU A 145 -21.63 4.77 6.94
N VAL A 146 -20.75 5.74 6.66
CA VAL A 146 -19.61 5.57 5.76
C VAL A 146 -18.55 4.62 6.32
N HIS A 147 -18.14 4.77 7.58
CA HIS A 147 -17.04 3.98 8.14
C HIS A 147 -17.34 2.48 8.20
N PRO A 148 -18.53 2.01 8.64
CA PRO A 148 -18.87 0.59 8.57
C PRO A 148 -18.78 0.01 7.15
N ALA A 149 -19.22 0.76 6.14
CA ALA A 149 -19.17 0.33 4.75
C ALA A 149 -17.74 0.36 4.19
N LEU A 150 -16.97 1.43 4.47
CA LEU A 150 -15.58 1.59 4.04
C LEU A 150 -14.68 0.46 4.55
N PHE A 151 -14.72 0.17 5.85
CA PHE A 151 -13.82 -0.85 6.43
C PHE A 151 -14.18 -2.27 5.98
N ARG A 152 -15.49 -2.57 5.81
CA ARG A 152 -15.94 -3.83 5.22
C ARG A 152 -15.48 -3.96 3.76
N THR A 153 -15.56 -2.90 2.97
CA THR A 153 -15.10 -2.91 1.58
C THR A 153 -13.59 -3.03 1.47
N LEU A 154 -12.82 -2.34 2.35
CA LEU A 154 -11.37 -2.48 2.40
C LEU A 154 -10.92 -3.92 2.64
N TYR A 155 -11.55 -4.61 3.59
CA TYR A 155 -11.27 -6.01 3.86
C TYR A 155 -11.88 -6.93 2.81
N GLY A 156 -13.19 -6.83 2.55
CA GLY A 156 -13.94 -7.78 1.71
C GLY A 156 -13.56 -7.77 0.22
N CYS A 157 -12.96 -6.66 -0.27
CA CYS A 157 -12.44 -6.56 -1.63
C CYS A 157 -10.91 -6.47 -1.70
N GLY A 158 -10.22 -6.45 -0.58
CA GLY A 158 -8.75 -6.33 -0.54
C GLY A 158 -8.22 -5.08 -1.26
N LEU A 159 -8.94 -3.96 -1.23
CA LEU A 159 -8.57 -2.72 -1.89
C LEU A 159 -7.36 -2.06 -1.22
N ARG A 160 -6.58 -1.30 -2.02
CA ARG A 160 -5.63 -0.35 -1.42
C ARG A 160 -6.41 0.78 -0.77
N ALA A 161 -5.92 1.31 0.36
CA ALA A 161 -6.61 2.39 1.08
C ALA A 161 -7.02 3.53 0.15
N ASN A 162 -6.10 4.06 -0.65
CA ASN A 162 -6.39 5.15 -1.57
C ASN A 162 -7.35 4.77 -2.72
N GLU A 163 -7.44 3.50 -3.10
CA GLU A 163 -8.42 3.03 -4.08
C GLU A 163 -9.84 3.10 -3.49
N ALA A 164 -10.02 2.63 -2.27
CA ALA A 164 -11.31 2.74 -1.58
C ALA A 164 -11.68 4.19 -1.25
N LEU A 165 -10.74 4.99 -0.72
CA LEU A 165 -11.01 6.37 -0.35
C LEU A 165 -11.39 7.26 -1.53
N LYS A 166 -10.85 6.98 -2.73
CA LYS A 166 -11.11 7.74 -3.96
C LYS A 166 -12.12 7.06 -4.89
N LEU A 167 -12.79 6.01 -4.41
CA LEU A 167 -13.78 5.28 -5.19
C LEU A 167 -14.95 6.22 -5.54
N LYS A 168 -15.24 6.33 -6.82
CA LYS A 168 -16.37 7.11 -7.32
C LYS A 168 -17.66 6.28 -7.26
N THR A 169 -18.78 6.93 -7.06
CA THR A 169 -20.10 6.27 -7.07
C THR A 169 -20.39 5.63 -8.42
N GLU A 170 -20.02 6.30 -9.52
CA GLU A 170 -20.18 5.79 -10.89
C GLU A 170 -19.37 4.52 -11.20
N ASP A 171 -18.32 4.25 -10.41
CA ASP A 171 -17.44 3.09 -10.56
C ASP A 171 -17.94 1.84 -9.79
N VAL A 172 -19.06 1.96 -9.06
CA VAL A 172 -19.65 0.88 -8.26
C VAL A 172 -21.01 0.51 -8.84
N ASP A 173 -21.06 -0.68 -9.39
CA ASP A 173 -22.32 -1.28 -9.85
C ASP A 173 -22.92 -2.13 -8.72
N LEU A 174 -23.97 -1.62 -8.11
CA LEU A 174 -24.67 -2.33 -7.03
C LEU A 174 -25.68 -3.37 -7.54
N ASP A 175 -25.91 -3.49 -8.83
CA ASP A 175 -26.73 -4.55 -9.40
C ASP A 175 -25.93 -5.84 -9.57
N THR A 176 -24.72 -5.72 -10.09
CA THR A 176 -23.80 -6.86 -10.30
C THR A 176 -22.80 -7.07 -9.18
N GLY A 177 -22.63 -6.11 -8.27
CA GLY A 177 -21.59 -6.13 -7.22
C GLY A 177 -20.18 -5.85 -7.74
N SER A 178 -20.04 -5.29 -8.95
CA SER A 178 -18.75 -5.02 -9.54
C SER A 178 -18.26 -3.61 -9.20
N ILE A 179 -16.94 -3.45 -9.03
CA ILE A 179 -16.26 -2.20 -8.73
C ILE A 179 -15.14 -2.01 -9.75
N LEU A 180 -15.18 -0.91 -10.50
CA LEU A 180 -14.11 -0.51 -11.40
C LEU A 180 -13.06 0.31 -10.63
N ILE A 181 -11.86 -0.22 -10.49
CA ILE A 181 -10.73 0.50 -9.89
C ILE A 181 -9.94 1.17 -10.99
N ARG A 182 -10.14 2.48 -11.14
CA ARG A 182 -9.45 3.31 -12.13
C ARG A 182 -8.03 3.64 -11.68
N THR A 183 -7.12 3.82 -12.65
CA THR A 183 -5.73 4.27 -12.43
C THR A 183 -5.03 3.55 -11.27
N ALA A 184 -5.22 2.24 -11.18
CA ALA A 184 -4.49 1.42 -10.24
C ALA A 184 -2.97 1.61 -10.42
N LYS A 185 -2.19 1.23 -9.41
CA LYS A 185 -0.73 1.33 -9.47
C LYS A 185 -0.18 0.70 -10.76
N GLY A 186 0.39 1.51 -11.65
CA GLY A 186 0.85 1.09 -12.99
C GLY A 186 -0.07 1.53 -14.14
N GLY A 187 -1.10 2.35 -13.89
CA GLY A 187 -1.94 2.97 -14.92
C GLY A 187 -2.95 2.05 -15.59
N LYS A 188 -3.15 0.82 -15.08
CA LYS A 188 -4.12 -0.14 -15.60
C LYS A 188 -5.34 -0.20 -14.71
N ASP A 189 -6.51 -0.09 -15.31
CA ASP A 189 -7.78 -0.31 -14.63
C ASP A 189 -7.99 -1.80 -14.35
N ARG A 190 -8.75 -2.10 -13.29
CA ARG A 190 -9.17 -3.45 -13.00
C ARG A 190 -10.55 -3.48 -12.38
N MET A 191 -11.24 -4.59 -12.58
CA MET A 191 -12.51 -4.87 -11.93
C MET A 191 -12.28 -5.78 -10.71
N VAL A 192 -12.99 -5.51 -9.63
CA VAL A 192 -13.14 -6.38 -8.47
C VAL A 192 -14.63 -6.62 -8.23
N VAL A 193 -14.96 -7.74 -7.57
CA VAL A 193 -16.37 -8.12 -7.33
C VAL A 193 -16.55 -8.28 -5.81
N MET A 194 -17.64 -7.73 -5.29
CA MET A 194 -18.07 -7.90 -3.91
C MET A 194 -18.67 -9.30 -3.69
N SER A 195 -18.54 -9.83 -2.49
CA SER A 195 -19.36 -10.97 -2.08
C SER A 195 -20.83 -10.54 -1.94
N ASP A 196 -21.77 -11.49 -2.01
CA ASP A 196 -23.20 -11.20 -1.89
C ASP A 196 -23.54 -10.47 -0.58
N SER A 197 -22.91 -10.86 0.53
CA SER A 197 -23.09 -10.21 1.82
C SER A 197 -22.59 -8.76 1.85
N LEU A 198 -21.42 -8.49 1.23
CA LEU A 198 -20.89 -7.15 1.12
C LEU A 198 -21.74 -6.28 0.18
N LEU A 199 -22.17 -6.84 -0.94
CA LEU A 199 -23.07 -6.18 -1.89
C LEU A 199 -24.38 -5.78 -1.21
N HIS A 200 -25.00 -6.69 -0.46
CA HIS A 200 -26.21 -6.40 0.30
C HIS A 200 -25.98 -5.25 1.29
N PHE A 201 -24.88 -5.30 2.06
CA PHE A 201 -24.53 -4.23 2.99
C PHE A 201 -24.29 -2.88 2.29
N CYS A 202 -23.63 -2.88 1.13
CA CYS A 202 -23.39 -1.65 0.35
C CYS A 202 -24.71 -1.08 -0.25
N ARG A 203 -25.66 -1.94 -0.66
CA ARG A 203 -27.00 -1.51 -1.08
C ARG A 203 -27.74 -0.83 0.06
N GLU A 204 -27.77 -1.44 1.25
CA GLU A 204 -28.39 -0.84 2.43
C GLU A 204 -27.71 0.49 2.82
N TYR A 205 -26.37 0.55 2.77
CA TYR A 205 -25.62 1.78 3.01
C TYR A 205 -26.06 2.89 2.04
N ARG A 206 -26.16 2.61 0.74
CA ARG A 206 -26.50 3.62 -0.27
C ARG A 206 -27.96 4.01 -0.24
N SER A 207 -28.87 3.16 0.19
CA SER A 207 -30.31 3.45 0.32
C SER A 207 -30.66 4.27 1.57
N ARG A 208 -29.70 4.62 2.43
CA ARG A 208 -29.96 5.50 3.57
C ARG A 208 -30.17 6.93 3.10
N ASP A 209 -31.30 7.55 3.45
CA ASP A 209 -31.66 8.92 3.07
C ASP A 209 -30.52 9.92 3.27
N ALA A 210 -29.83 9.84 4.43
CA ALA A 210 -28.70 10.69 4.74
C ALA A 210 -27.50 10.54 3.79
N VAL A 211 -27.32 9.37 3.16
CA VAL A 211 -26.27 9.10 2.17
C VAL A 211 -26.76 9.48 0.77
N GLU A 212 -28.00 9.17 0.45
CA GLU A 212 -28.62 9.48 -0.85
C GLU A 212 -28.70 10.99 -1.07
N GLN A 213 -29.08 11.75 -0.05
CA GLN A 213 -29.18 13.21 -0.08
C GLN A 213 -27.84 13.92 0.07
N PHE A 214 -26.75 13.18 0.37
CA PHE A 214 -25.40 13.75 0.52
C PHE A 214 -24.73 13.87 -0.85
N GLU A 215 -24.75 15.04 -1.43
CA GLU A 215 -24.16 15.32 -2.76
C GLU A 215 -22.67 15.10 -2.76
N SER A 216 -22.21 14.02 -3.38
CA SER A 216 -20.79 13.73 -3.58
C SER A 216 -20.59 12.74 -4.73
N ASP A 217 -19.51 12.94 -5.48
CA ASP A 217 -19.06 11.96 -6.48
C ASP A 217 -18.51 10.68 -5.87
N TYR A 218 -18.12 10.72 -4.58
CA TYR A 218 -17.40 9.61 -3.94
C TYR A 218 -18.37 8.63 -3.30
N PHE A 219 -18.04 7.32 -3.45
CA PHE A 219 -18.85 6.26 -2.84
C PHE A 219 -18.78 6.30 -1.31
N PHE A 220 -17.62 6.71 -0.77
CA PHE A 220 -17.37 6.93 0.66
C PHE A 220 -17.04 8.40 0.91
N PRO A 221 -18.02 9.30 0.91
CA PRO A 221 -17.78 10.73 0.98
C PRO A 221 -17.31 11.18 2.37
N ALA A 222 -16.39 12.13 2.39
CA ALA A 222 -15.99 12.85 3.59
C ALA A 222 -16.95 14.02 3.86
N ARG A 223 -16.79 14.66 5.04
CA ARG A 223 -17.64 15.76 5.49
C ARG A 223 -17.73 16.93 4.49
N ASP A 224 -16.67 17.20 3.77
CA ASP A 224 -16.53 18.30 2.80
C ASP A 224 -16.97 17.92 1.38
N HIS A 225 -17.78 16.86 1.25
CA HIS A 225 -18.22 16.27 -0.02
C HIS A 225 -17.10 15.70 -0.89
N GLY A 226 -15.86 15.77 -0.44
CA GLY A 226 -14.69 15.13 -1.04
C GLY A 226 -14.50 13.70 -0.57
N TYR A 227 -13.27 13.21 -0.69
CA TYR A 227 -12.85 11.93 -0.15
C TYR A 227 -12.07 12.10 1.17
N TYR A 228 -12.08 11.07 2.01
CA TYR A 228 -11.33 11.09 3.26
C TYR A 228 -9.82 11.18 3.01
N ASP A 229 -9.14 12.04 3.78
CA ASP A 229 -7.69 12.00 3.87
C ASP A 229 -7.22 10.69 4.53
N SER A 230 -6.17 10.11 3.98
CA SER A 230 -5.66 8.82 4.45
C SER A 230 -5.15 8.88 5.89
N SER A 231 -4.64 10.02 6.36
CA SER A 231 -4.18 10.21 7.74
C SER A 231 -5.33 10.19 8.73
N THR A 232 -6.47 10.77 8.36
CA THR A 232 -7.71 10.76 9.17
C THR A 232 -8.22 9.33 9.33
N VAL A 233 -8.34 8.59 8.22
CA VAL A 233 -8.81 7.19 8.26
C VAL A 233 -7.84 6.30 9.03
N TYR A 234 -6.53 6.56 8.91
CA TYR A 234 -5.52 5.84 9.68
C TYR A 234 -5.62 6.12 11.20
N ALA A 235 -5.93 7.36 11.59
CA ALA A 235 -6.14 7.69 13.00
C ALA A 235 -7.37 6.95 13.56
N ASP A 236 -8.47 6.89 12.79
CA ASP A 236 -9.67 6.15 13.16
C ASP A 236 -9.41 4.63 13.19
N PHE A 237 -8.69 4.09 12.24
CA PHE A 237 -8.26 2.69 12.23
C PHE A 237 -7.50 2.33 13.51
N ARG A 238 -6.56 3.16 13.96
CA ARG A 238 -5.84 2.96 15.23
C ARG A 238 -6.76 2.99 16.44
N LYS A 239 -7.78 3.87 16.43
CA LYS A 239 -8.80 3.92 17.47
C LYS A 239 -9.59 2.60 17.52
N TYR A 240 -10.01 2.08 16.38
CA TYR A 240 -10.74 0.81 16.29
C TYR A 240 -9.88 -0.38 16.70
N LEU A 241 -8.59 -0.43 16.32
CA LEU A 241 -7.65 -1.45 16.82
C LEU A 241 -7.58 -1.48 18.34
N LYS A 242 -7.46 -0.29 18.97
CA LYS A 242 -7.43 -0.20 20.44
C LYS A 242 -8.71 -0.73 21.08
N LEU A 243 -9.87 -0.39 20.53
CA LEU A 243 -11.16 -0.81 21.04
C LEU A 243 -11.44 -2.30 20.83
N SER A 244 -10.91 -2.89 19.77
CA SER A 244 -11.00 -4.33 19.50
C SER A 244 -9.96 -5.17 20.26
N GLY A 245 -9.12 -4.54 21.10
CA GLY A 245 -8.07 -5.23 21.84
C GLY A 245 -6.90 -5.74 20.99
N ILE A 246 -6.76 -5.22 19.76
CA ILE A 246 -5.65 -5.59 18.86
C ILE A 246 -4.46 -4.66 19.12
N PRO A 247 -3.30 -5.19 19.56
CA PRO A 247 -2.19 -4.35 19.98
C PRO A 247 -1.52 -3.63 18.80
N HIS A 248 -1.34 -2.32 18.94
CA HIS A 248 -0.53 -1.52 18.03
C HIS A 248 0.74 -1.05 18.77
N ARG A 249 1.88 -1.67 18.46
CA ARG A 249 3.17 -1.47 19.15
C ARG A 249 3.97 -0.26 18.65
N GLY A 250 3.30 0.75 18.07
CA GLY A 250 3.94 1.95 17.55
C GLY A 250 4.31 1.86 16.05
N ARG A 251 5.00 2.90 15.57
CA ARG A 251 5.35 3.03 14.15
C ARG A 251 6.25 1.86 13.70
N GLY A 252 5.80 1.11 12.71
CA GLY A 252 6.55 -0.01 12.14
C GLY A 252 6.34 -1.38 12.83
N ASN A 253 5.65 -1.43 13.97
CA ASN A 253 5.52 -2.64 14.79
C ASN A 253 4.07 -3.05 15.08
N GLY A 254 3.12 -2.66 14.27
CA GLY A 254 1.72 -3.01 14.46
C GLY A 254 0.94 -3.04 13.16
N PRO A 255 -0.34 -3.45 13.23
CA PRO A 255 -1.22 -3.51 12.08
C PRO A 255 -1.30 -2.16 11.37
N ARG A 256 -1.36 -2.19 10.06
CA ARG A 256 -1.55 -1.03 9.17
C ARG A 256 -2.82 -1.21 8.37
N LEU A 257 -3.39 -0.13 7.90
CA LEU A 257 -4.60 -0.17 7.06
C LEU A 257 -4.41 -1.05 5.80
N HIS A 258 -3.19 -1.10 5.26
CA HIS A 258 -2.86 -1.95 4.11
C HIS A 258 -2.84 -3.45 4.44
N ASP A 259 -2.73 -3.80 5.72
CA ASP A 259 -2.69 -5.19 6.16
C ASP A 259 -4.05 -5.89 6.02
N PHE A 260 -5.16 -5.15 5.89
CA PHE A 260 -6.45 -5.72 5.46
C PHE A 260 -6.36 -6.40 4.09
N ARG A 261 -5.65 -5.77 3.16
CA ARG A 261 -5.43 -6.35 1.83
C ARG A 261 -4.53 -7.59 1.88
N HIS A 262 -3.52 -7.58 2.74
CA HIS A 262 -2.68 -8.75 2.98
C HIS A 262 -3.49 -9.89 3.60
N THR A 263 -4.30 -9.56 4.60
CA THR A 263 -5.23 -10.51 5.25
C THR A 263 -6.23 -11.09 4.26
N TYR A 264 -6.88 -10.25 3.45
CA TYR A 264 -7.79 -10.72 2.39
C TYR A 264 -7.11 -11.75 1.48
N ALA A 265 -5.90 -11.44 1.00
CA ALA A 265 -5.17 -12.34 0.12
C ALA A 265 -4.87 -13.70 0.77
N VAL A 266 -4.43 -13.69 2.03
CA VAL A 266 -4.14 -14.92 2.81
C VAL A 266 -5.42 -15.70 3.09
N HIS A 267 -6.52 -15.03 3.49
CA HIS A 267 -7.79 -15.69 3.76
C HIS A 267 -8.39 -16.34 2.50
N VAL A 268 -8.27 -15.67 1.33
CA VAL A 268 -8.69 -16.26 0.04
C VAL A 268 -7.87 -17.50 -0.28
N LEU A 269 -6.54 -17.45 -0.12
CA LEU A 269 -5.67 -18.59 -0.37
C LEU A 269 -5.95 -19.74 0.61
N ASN A 270 -6.11 -19.45 1.91
CA ASN A 270 -6.49 -20.45 2.90
C ASN A 270 -7.82 -21.13 2.55
N ASN A 271 -8.83 -20.34 2.15
CA ASN A 271 -10.11 -20.89 1.74
C ASN A 271 -10.01 -21.80 0.50
N TRP A 272 -9.19 -21.39 -0.50
CA TRP A 272 -8.93 -22.23 -1.67
C TRP A 272 -8.17 -23.51 -1.31
N ALA A 273 -7.18 -23.43 -0.41
CA ALA A 273 -6.47 -24.62 0.07
C ALA A 273 -7.39 -25.60 0.80
N ARG A 274 -8.27 -25.12 1.69
CA ARG A 274 -9.29 -25.92 2.38
C ARG A 274 -10.28 -26.58 1.43
N GLN A 275 -10.54 -25.94 0.27
CA GLN A 275 -11.36 -26.52 -0.82
C GLN A 275 -10.58 -27.51 -1.70
N GLY A 276 -9.31 -27.80 -1.41
CA GLY A 276 -8.47 -28.68 -2.21
C GLY A 276 -8.06 -28.12 -3.57
N ARG A 277 -8.17 -26.79 -3.78
CA ARG A 277 -7.76 -26.16 -5.05
C ARG A 277 -6.25 -26.07 -5.15
N ASP A 278 -5.73 -26.26 -6.36
CA ASP A 278 -4.33 -26.00 -6.65
C ASP A 278 -4.05 -24.47 -6.55
N LEU A 279 -3.31 -24.08 -5.53
CA LEU A 279 -3.00 -22.67 -5.28
C LEU A 279 -2.17 -22.04 -6.39
N TYR A 280 -1.27 -22.79 -7.05
CA TYR A 280 -0.46 -22.26 -8.16
C TYR A 280 -1.32 -21.93 -9.38
N VAL A 281 -2.37 -22.71 -9.64
CA VAL A 281 -3.35 -22.42 -10.68
C VAL A 281 -4.21 -21.20 -10.32
N CYS A 282 -4.51 -21.01 -9.03
CA CYS A 282 -5.35 -19.90 -8.55
C CYS A 282 -4.59 -18.57 -8.41
N LEU A 283 -3.26 -18.59 -8.22
CA LEU A 283 -2.45 -17.38 -8.02
C LEU A 283 -2.60 -16.31 -9.12
N PRO A 284 -2.64 -16.62 -10.43
CA PRO A 284 -2.85 -15.62 -11.47
C PRO A 284 -4.20 -14.90 -11.35
N ILE A 285 -5.24 -15.61 -10.90
CA ILE A 285 -6.56 -15.02 -10.65
C ILE A 285 -6.46 -13.98 -9.52
N LEU A 286 -5.86 -14.37 -8.39
CA LEU A 286 -5.68 -13.47 -7.25
C LEU A 286 -4.76 -12.30 -7.61
N GLN A 287 -3.69 -12.54 -8.39
CA GLN A 287 -2.80 -11.49 -8.90
C GLN A 287 -3.59 -10.43 -9.67
N ARG A 288 -4.42 -10.87 -10.62
CA ARG A 288 -5.22 -9.98 -11.46
C ARG A 288 -6.26 -9.21 -10.64
N TYR A 289 -6.96 -9.89 -9.75
CA TYR A 289 -7.95 -9.29 -8.84
C TYR A 289 -7.31 -8.20 -7.96
N LEU A 290 -6.19 -8.51 -7.33
CA LEU A 290 -5.45 -7.55 -6.52
C LEU A 290 -4.77 -6.44 -7.36
N GLY A 291 -4.53 -6.64 -8.65
CA GLY A 291 -3.79 -5.70 -9.50
C GLY A 291 -2.30 -5.63 -9.13
N HIS A 292 -1.67 -6.78 -8.95
CA HIS A 292 -0.22 -6.89 -8.81
C HIS A 292 0.45 -6.95 -10.18
N ALA A 293 1.50 -6.16 -10.38
CA ALA A 293 2.22 -6.10 -11.64
C ALA A 293 2.94 -7.41 -11.98
N THR A 294 3.35 -8.18 -10.96
CA THR A 294 4.08 -9.45 -11.12
C THR A 294 3.46 -10.54 -10.24
N ILE A 295 3.55 -11.77 -10.68
CA ILE A 295 3.10 -12.94 -9.92
C ILE A 295 3.86 -13.07 -8.59
N THR A 296 5.16 -12.77 -8.59
CA THR A 296 6.04 -12.79 -7.41
C THR A 296 5.52 -11.93 -6.25
N ALA A 297 4.78 -10.85 -6.56
CA ALA A 297 4.15 -10.03 -5.52
C ALA A 297 2.99 -10.77 -4.80
N THR A 298 2.36 -11.74 -5.47
CA THR A 298 1.27 -12.57 -4.93
C THR A 298 1.81 -13.85 -4.30
N GLU A 299 2.85 -14.46 -4.87
CA GLU A 299 3.51 -15.67 -4.33
C GLU A 299 3.98 -15.51 -2.88
N LYS A 300 4.35 -14.28 -2.49
CA LYS A 300 4.74 -13.98 -1.11
C LYS A 300 3.68 -14.36 -0.08
N TYR A 301 2.42 -14.37 -0.46
CA TYR A 301 1.33 -14.77 0.43
C TYR A 301 1.30 -16.28 0.69
N LEU A 302 1.80 -17.12 -0.23
CA LEU A 302 1.87 -18.57 0.00
C LEU A 302 2.70 -18.90 1.24
N GLN A 303 3.74 -18.12 1.54
CA GLN A 303 4.55 -18.32 2.74
C GLN A 303 3.79 -18.06 4.05
N LEU A 304 2.61 -17.42 3.96
CA LEU A 304 1.75 -17.06 5.09
C LEU A 304 0.49 -17.95 5.16
N VAL A 305 0.45 -19.01 4.36
CA VAL A 305 -0.67 -19.97 4.25
C VAL A 305 -0.18 -21.32 4.76
N PRO A 306 -0.40 -21.68 6.04
CA PRO A 306 0.02 -22.99 6.58
C PRO A 306 -0.53 -24.16 5.76
N GLU A 307 -1.78 -24.05 5.32
CA GLU A 307 -2.47 -25.07 4.53
C GLU A 307 -1.77 -25.38 3.19
N ALA A 308 -1.00 -24.43 2.63
CA ALA A 308 -0.20 -24.69 1.43
C ALA A 308 0.90 -25.75 1.65
N TYR A 309 1.32 -25.92 2.90
CA TYR A 309 2.36 -26.87 3.26
C TYR A 309 1.83 -28.29 3.56
N THR A 310 0.53 -28.46 3.73
CA THR A 310 -0.08 -29.79 3.94
C THR A 310 0.19 -30.73 2.77
N GLN A 311 0.26 -30.22 1.56
CA GLN A 311 0.65 -30.99 0.38
C GLN A 311 2.09 -31.52 0.45
N VAL A 312 2.95 -30.90 1.25
CA VAL A 312 4.33 -31.35 1.48
C VAL A 312 4.39 -32.29 2.68
N THR A 313 3.61 -31.99 3.73
CA THR A 313 3.65 -32.75 4.98
C THR A 313 2.85 -34.03 4.93
N ASN A 314 1.68 -34.06 4.30
CA ASN A 314 0.81 -35.25 4.23
C ASN A 314 1.47 -36.47 3.56
N PRO A 315 2.12 -36.36 2.38
CA PRO A 315 2.84 -37.49 1.79
C PRO A 315 4.02 -37.97 2.64
N TYR A 316 4.61 -37.07 3.43
CA TYR A 316 5.67 -37.41 4.37
C TYR A 316 5.12 -38.16 5.57
N GLU A 317 3.99 -37.70 6.13
CA GLU A 317 3.29 -38.34 7.23
C GLU A 317 2.81 -39.74 6.88
N GLU A 318 2.18 -39.91 5.71
CA GLU A 318 1.75 -41.22 5.19
C GLU A 318 2.93 -42.22 5.07
N LYS A 319 4.10 -41.74 4.66
CA LYS A 319 5.26 -42.59 4.42
C LYS A 319 6.14 -42.81 5.65
N PHE A 320 6.27 -41.82 6.52
CA PHE A 320 7.22 -41.76 7.62
C PHE A 320 6.60 -41.51 8.99
N GLY A 321 5.28 -41.34 9.09
CA GLY A 321 4.59 -41.08 10.38
C GLY A 321 4.92 -42.08 11.47
N HIS A 322 5.16 -43.34 11.07
CA HIS A 322 5.52 -44.42 12.00
C HIS A 322 6.86 -44.22 12.74
N ILE A 323 7.74 -43.34 12.28
CA ILE A 323 8.98 -43.00 13.00
C ILE A 323 8.78 -41.97 14.13
N PHE A 324 7.62 -41.32 14.20
CA PHE A 324 7.30 -40.40 15.28
C PHE A 324 6.37 -41.12 16.29
N PRO A 325 6.83 -41.48 17.48
CA PRO A 325 5.97 -42.12 18.48
C PRO A 325 4.85 -41.17 18.92
N GLU A 326 3.64 -41.72 19.14
CA GLU A 326 2.59 -40.96 19.80
C GLU A 326 3.08 -40.56 21.21
N VAL A 327 3.19 -39.26 21.45
CA VAL A 327 3.49 -38.72 22.77
C VAL A 327 2.19 -38.74 23.57
N ALA A 328 1.98 -39.71 24.40
CA ALA A 328 0.92 -39.68 25.40
C ALA A 328 1.28 -38.59 26.42
N TYR A 329 0.56 -37.46 26.40
CA TYR A 329 0.58 -36.53 27.52
C TYR A 329 -0.24 -37.17 28.64
N GLU A 330 0.42 -37.61 29.70
CA GLU A 330 -0.26 -37.91 30.95
C GLU A 330 -0.82 -36.58 31.50
N GLU A 331 -2.15 -36.56 31.78
CA GLU A 331 -2.86 -35.42 32.38
C GLU A 331 -2.44 -35.20 33.85
#